data_e4c40347c3bd2c8903a52943339d694d
#
_entry.id   e4c40347c3bd2c8903a52943339d694d
#
_cell.length_a   1.000
_cell.length_b   1.000
_cell.length_c   1.000
_cell.angle_alpha   90.00
_cell.angle_beta   90.00
_cell.angle_gamma   90.00
#
_symmetry.space_group_name_H-M   'P 1'
#
loop_
_entity.id
_entity.type
_entity.pdbx_description
1 polymer ?
#
loop_
_entity_poly.entity_id
_entity_poly.type
_entity_poly.pdbx_seq_one_letter_code
_entity_poly.pdbx_strand_id
1 'polypeptide(L)'
;MFLLIFNFIGSRHTLLEVKINNFKFTKKMTSSSTHDERIAKMTFASVYPLYLIKVEKKGRTKAELDEVITWLTGFTNDQLQSLIAQKADFESFFDQATLHPNASLITGLICGYRVEEIENPLTQKVRYLDKLVDELAKGKKMEKILR
;
A
#
# COMPACT_ATOMS: atom_id res chain seq x y z
N MET A 1 25.83 40.09 -14.81
CA MET A 1 25.92 40.27 -13.33
C MET A 1 24.92 41.29 -12.80
N PHE A 2 24.76 42.43 -13.45
CA PHE A 2 23.78 43.47 -13.06
C PHE A 2 22.31 43.01 -13.20
N LEU A 3 21.97 42.23 -14.17
CA LEU A 3 20.64 41.67 -14.36
C LEU A 3 20.18 40.71 -13.26
N LEU A 4 21.10 40.00 -12.61
CA LEU A 4 20.81 39.11 -11.51
C LEU A 4 20.47 39.87 -10.20
N ILE A 5 21.05 41.04 -10.01
CA ILE A 5 20.78 41.88 -8.84
C ILE A 5 19.41 42.58 -8.98
N PHE A 6 19.01 42.94 -10.19
CA PHE A 6 17.72 43.58 -10.43
C PHE A 6 16.53 42.62 -10.24
N ASN A 7 16.70 41.36 -10.61
CA ASN A 7 15.69 40.33 -10.39
C ASN A 7 15.56 39.95 -8.90
N PHE A 8 16.61 40.16 -8.13
CA PHE A 8 16.60 39.86 -6.70
C PHE A 8 15.76 40.84 -5.88
N ILE A 9 15.65 42.10 -6.29
CA ILE A 9 14.91 43.14 -5.57
C ILE A 9 13.41 43.08 -5.86
N GLY A 10 13.02 42.63 -7.06
CA GLY A 10 11.62 42.47 -7.46
C GLY A 10 10.93 41.21 -6.93
N SER A 11 11.71 40.24 -6.47
CA SER A 11 11.18 38.92 -6.13
C SER A 11 11.05 38.64 -4.62
N ARG A 12 11.34 39.62 -3.77
CA ARG A 12 11.21 39.42 -2.31
C ARG A 12 9.78 39.05 -1.88
N HIS A 13 8.76 39.59 -2.53
CA HIS A 13 7.37 39.30 -2.23
C HIS A 13 6.95 37.92 -2.77
N THR A 14 7.38 37.56 -3.99
CA THR A 14 7.09 36.26 -4.59
C THR A 14 7.84 35.12 -3.91
N LEU A 15 9.05 35.33 -3.39
CA LEU A 15 9.80 34.32 -2.65
C LEU A 15 9.18 33.97 -1.30
N LEU A 16 8.56 34.93 -0.62
CA LEU A 16 7.84 34.69 0.64
C LEU A 16 6.54 33.92 0.40
N GLU A 17 5.80 34.19 -0.64
CA GLU A 17 4.59 33.46 -1.02
C GLU A 17 4.91 32.04 -1.48
N VAL A 18 5.96 31.84 -2.27
CA VAL A 18 6.45 30.53 -2.68
C VAL A 18 6.94 29.71 -1.50
N LYS A 19 7.62 30.32 -0.53
CA LYS A 19 8.05 29.63 0.70
C LYS A 19 6.86 29.22 1.56
N ILE A 20 5.83 30.02 1.66
CA ILE A 20 4.63 29.70 2.45
C ILE A 20 3.82 28.59 1.77
N ASN A 21 3.70 28.62 0.46
CA ASN A 21 3.03 27.58 -0.32
C ASN A 21 3.81 26.25 -0.29
N ASN A 22 5.12 26.30 -0.41
CA ASN A 22 5.99 25.13 -0.28
C ASN A 22 5.96 24.55 1.14
N PHE A 23 5.87 25.37 2.16
CA PHE A 23 5.77 24.89 3.55
C PHE A 23 4.43 24.20 3.83
N LYS A 24 3.33 24.69 3.30
CA LYS A 24 2.01 24.01 3.40
C LYS A 24 1.98 22.72 2.60
N PHE A 25 2.61 22.70 1.42
CA PHE A 25 2.72 21.53 0.57
C PHE A 25 3.63 20.46 1.19
N THR A 26 4.80 20.84 1.71
CA THR A 26 5.72 19.92 2.39
C THR A 26 5.13 19.33 3.66
N LYS A 27 4.30 20.08 4.41
CA LYS A 27 3.64 19.56 5.61
C LYS A 27 2.56 18.53 5.29
N LYS A 28 1.85 18.67 4.17
CA LYS A 28 0.88 17.68 3.69
C LYS A 28 1.59 16.43 3.15
N MET A 29 2.69 16.59 2.44
CA MET A 29 3.52 15.47 1.96
C MET A 29 4.20 14.71 3.10
N THR A 30 4.68 15.39 4.15
CA THR A 30 5.35 14.71 5.27
C THR A 30 4.42 13.84 6.10
N SER A 31 3.14 14.16 6.23
CA SER A 31 2.19 13.30 6.96
C SER A 31 1.77 12.06 6.15
N SER A 32 1.61 12.20 4.83
CA SER A 32 1.36 11.08 3.93
C SER A 32 2.61 10.21 3.75
N SER A 33 3.79 10.82 3.55
CA SER A 33 5.05 10.08 3.40
C SER A 33 5.41 9.25 4.63
N THR A 34 5.20 9.78 5.84
CA THR A 34 5.47 9.03 7.09
C THR A 34 4.52 7.83 7.26
N HIS A 35 3.28 7.93 6.81
CA HIS A 35 2.35 6.81 6.83
C HIS A 35 2.76 5.72 5.83
N ASP A 36 3.07 6.12 4.60
CA ASP A 36 3.53 5.22 3.55
C ASP A 36 4.85 4.53 3.92
N GLU A 37 5.80 5.26 4.51
CA GLU A 37 7.05 4.72 5.02
C GLU A 37 6.84 3.68 6.13
N ARG A 38 5.89 3.89 7.03
CA ARG A 38 5.54 2.90 8.05
C ARG A 38 4.97 1.64 7.45
N ILE A 39 4.07 1.77 6.48
CA ILE A 39 3.53 0.63 5.74
C ILE A 39 4.65 -0.14 5.03
N ALA A 40 5.54 0.55 4.34
CA ALA A 40 6.65 -0.06 3.61
C ALA A 40 7.55 -0.93 4.51
N LYS A 41 7.81 -0.46 5.73
CA LYS A 41 8.68 -1.12 6.72
C LYS A 41 7.99 -2.17 7.59
N MET A 42 6.66 -2.27 7.55
CA MET A 42 5.96 -3.35 8.24
C MET A 42 6.34 -4.69 7.61
N THR A 43 6.65 -5.69 8.44
CA THR A 43 6.96 -7.03 7.93
C THR A 43 5.69 -7.79 7.60
N PHE A 44 5.70 -8.50 6.49
CA PHE A 44 4.59 -9.39 6.13
C PHE A 44 4.35 -10.46 7.21
N ALA A 45 5.44 -10.95 7.84
CA ALA A 45 5.38 -11.90 8.96
C ALA A 45 4.58 -11.38 10.17
N SER A 46 4.57 -10.06 10.42
CA SER A 46 3.79 -9.47 11.51
C SER A 46 2.30 -9.33 11.18
N VAL A 47 1.96 -9.23 9.92
CA VAL A 47 0.58 -9.01 9.44
C VAL A 47 -0.12 -10.33 9.11
N TYR A 48 0.59 -11.30 8.55
CA TYR A 48 0.02 -12.58 8.16
C TYR A 48 -0.76 -13.31 9.28
N PRO A 49 -0.26 -13.42 10.53
CA PRO A 49 -1.03 -14.01 11.62
C PRO A 49 -2.35 -13.29 11.91
N LEU A 50 -2.38 -11.97 11.74
CA LEU A 50 -3.58 -11.16 11.93
C LEU A 50 -4.62 -11.46 10.85
N TYR A 51 -4.18 -11.62 9.61
CA TYR A 51 -5.04 -12.06 8.51
C TYR A 51 -5.63 -13.45 8.78
N LEU A 52 -4.77 -14.38 9.21
CA LEU A 52 -5.19 -15.74 9.52
C LEU A 52 -6.25 -15.76 10.61
N ILE A 53 -6.02 -15.08 11.72
CA ILE A 53 -7.00 -14.96 12.81
C ILE A 53 -8.32 -14.36 12.31
N LYS A 54 -8.23 -13.32 11.48
CA LYS A 54 -9.42 -12.63 10.92
C LYS A 54 -10.28 -13.57 10.09
N VAL A 55 -9.68 -14.34 9.20
CA VAL A 55 -10.42 -15.23 8.29
C VAL A 55 -10.91 -16.50 9.01
N GLU A 56 -10.12 -17.08 9.91
CA GLU A 56 -10.50 -18.27 10.69
C GLU A 56 -11.68 -17.99 11.62
N LYS A 57 -11.75 -16.82 12.25
CA LYS A 57 -12.91 -16.37 13.04
C LYS A 57 -14.22 -16.36 12.25
N LYS A 58 -14.14 -16.28 10.94
CA LYS A 58 -15.27 -16.27 10.03
C LYS A 58 -15.50 -17.62 9.33
N GLY A 59 -14.81 -18.67 9.78
CA GLY A 59 -14.94 -20.03 9.25
C GLY A 59 -14.21 -20.26 7.92
N ARG A 60 -13.29 -19.36 7.55
CA ARG A 60 -12.43 -19.54 6.38
C ARG A 60 -11.14 -20.26 6.77
N THR A 61 -10.44 -20.80 5.81
CA THR A 61 -9.26 -21.63 6.04
C THR A 61 -7.97 -20.88 5.68
N LYS A 62 -6.87 -21.36 6.26
CA LYS A 62 -5.51 -20.92 5.88
C LYS A 62 -5.25 -21.12 4.39
N ALA A 63 -5.71 -22.23 3.82
CA ALA A 63 -5.53 -22.54 2.39
C ALA A 63 -6.22 -21.48 1.50
N GLU A 64 -7.42 -21.05 1.85
CA GLU A 64 -8.12 -19.98 1.13
C GLU A 64 -7.40 -18.63 1.26
N LEU A 65 -6.84 -18.31 2.43
CA LEU A 65 -6.02 -17.12 2.63
C LEU A 65 -4.76 -17.17 1.74
N ASP A 66 -4.04 -18.27 1.76
CA ASP A 66 -2.83 -18.45 0.97
C ASP A 66 -3.14 -18.37 -0.55
N GLU A 67 -4.27 -18.92 -0.98
CA GLU A 67 -4.73 -18.83 -2.36
C GLU A 67 -4.98 -17.38 -2.79
N VAL A 68 -5.63 -16.59 -1.96
CA VAL A 68 -5.87 -15.15 -2.22
C VAL A 68 -4.56 -14.39 -2.33
N ILE A 69 -3.60 -14.65 -1.43
CA ILE A 69 -2.30 -13.99 -1.42
C ILE A 69 -1.49 -14.38 -2.65
N THR A 70 -1.41 -15.67 -2.97
CA THR A 70 -0.66 -16.17 -4.13
C THR A 70 -1.27 -15.70 -5.45
N TRP A 71 -2.58 -15.61 -5.54
CA TRP A 71 -3.27 -15.02 -6.68
C TRP A 71 -2.84 -13.56 -6.92
N LEU A 72 -2.83 -12.75 -5.87
CA LEU A 72 -2.45 -11.34 -6.00
C LEU A 72 -1.00 -11.15 -6.38
N THR A 73 -0.09 -11.94 -5.80
CA THR A 73 1.35 -11.71 -5.82
C THR A 73 2.11 -12.56 -6.82
N GLY A 74 1.49 -13.61 -7.37
CA GLY A 74 2.16 -14.56 -8.23
C GLY A 74 3.15 -15.49 -7.52
N PHE A 75 3.23 -15.45 -6.19
CA PHE A 75 4.11 -16.34 -5.43
C PHE A 75 3.61 -17.77 -5.42
N THR A 76 4.53 -18.72 -5.34
CA THR A 76 4.23 -20.07 -4.90
C THR A 76 4.06 -20.12 -3.38
N ASN A 77 3.46 -21.18 -2.86
CA ASN A 77 3.35 -21.35 -1.41
C ASN A 77 4.73 -21.39 -0.73
N ASP A 78 5.73 -22.02 -1.35
CA ASP A 78 7.09 -22.08 -0.80
C ASP A 78 7.74 -20.69 -0.75
N GLN A 79 7.57 -19.88 -1.79
CA GLN A 79 8.02 -18.49 -1.80
C GLN A 79 7.34 -17.67 -0.72
N LEU A 80 6.03 -17.82 -0.56
CA LEU A 80 5.27 -17.14 0.49
C LEU A 80 5.78 -17.51 1.89
N GLN A 81 5.98 -18.79 2.17
CA GLN A 81 6.51 -19.25 3.46
C GLN A 81 7.95 -18.76 3.69
N SER A 82 8.78 -18.73 2.65
CA SER A 82 10.14 -18.20 2.73
C SER A 82 10.16 -16.71 3.09
N LEU A 83 9.30 -15.90 2.46
CA LEU A 83 9.18 -14.47 2.76
C LEU A 83 8.69 -14.21 4.18
N ILE A 84 7.79 -15.04 4.70
CA ILE A 84 7.36 -14.99 6.10
C ILE A 84 8.54 -15.31 7.03
N ALA A 85 9.28 -16.39 6.76
CA ALA A 85 10.43 -16.81 7.56
C ALA A 85 11.56 -15.77 7.58
N GLN A 86 11.78 -15.11 6.46
CA GLN A 86 12.78 -14.05 6.32
C GLN A 86 12.33 -12.71 6.91
N LYS A 87 11.10 -12.59 7.37
CA LYS A 87 10.50 -11.36 7.86
C LYS A 87 10.63 -10.21 6.86
N ALA A 88 10.37 -10.50 5.58
CA ALA A 88 10.38 -9.49 4.52
C ALA A 88 9.40 -8.36 4.85
N ASP A 89 9.83 -7.12 4.72
CA ASP A 89 8.95 -5.97 4.81
C ASP A 89 8.07 -5.88 3.54
N PHE A 90 7.03 -5.04 3.56
CA PHE A 90 6.13 -4.93 2.42
C PHE A 90 6.82 -4.40 1.16
N GLU A 91 7.84 -3.55 1.31
CA GLU A 91 8.63 -3.07 0.18
C GLU A 91 9.30 -4.25 -0.53
N SER A 92 10.10 -5.05 0.19
CA SER A 92 10.78 -6.23 -0.34
C SER A 92 9.81 -7.32 -0.82
N PHE A 93 8.68 -7.47 -0.12
CA PHE A 93 7.64 -8.43 -0.48
C PHE A 93 7.02 -8.11 -1.84
N PHE A 94 6.61 -6.87 -2.05
CA PHE A 94 5.98 -6.48 -3.31
C PHE A 94 6.98 -6.21 -4.45
N ASP A 95 8.25 -5.93 -4.14
CA ASP A 95 9.32 -5.86 -5.15
C ASP A 95 9.57 -7.22 -5.82
N GLN A 96 9.42 -8.30 -5.08
CA GLN A 96 9.56 -9.66 -5.59
C GLN A 96 8.28 -10.22 -6.21
N ALA A 97 7.14 -9.60 -5.93
CA ALA A 97 5.85 -10.05 -6.44
C ALA A 97 5.63 -9.66 -7.91
N THR A 98 4.95 -10.54 -8.62
CA THR A 98 4.33 -10.22 -9.93
C THR A 98 2.84 -10.01 -9.70
N LEU A 99 2.44 -8.75 -9.64
CA LEU A 99 1.04 -8.40 -9.37
C LEU A 99 0.12 -8.96 -10.44
N HIS A 100 -0.99 -9.58 -10.01
CA HIS A 100 -1.96 -10.13 -10.94
C HIS A 100 -2.51 -9.04 -11.89
N PRO A 101 -2.68 -9.31 -13.20
CA PRO A 101 -3.17 -8.32 -14.17
C PRO A 101 -4.52 -7.68 -13.78
N ASN A 102 -5.38 -8.44 -13.11
CA ASN A 102 -6.70 -8.00 -12.66
C ASN A 102 -6.69 -7.33 -11.27
N ALA A 103 -5.52 -7.07 -10.69
CA ALA A 103 -5.42 -6.38 -9.40
C ALA A 103 -6.12 -5.01 -9.40
N SER A 104 -6.09 -4.29 -10.52
CA SER A 104 -6.78 -3.02 -10.69
C SER A 104 -8.31 -3.10 -10.60
N LEU A 105 -8.89 -4.30 -10.71
CA LEU A 105 -10.31 -4.54 -10.49
C LEU A 105 -10.68 -4.60 -9.00
N ILE A 106 -9.69 -4.59 -8.11
CA ILE A 106 -9.91 -4.51 -6.66
C ILE A 106 -10.21 -3.05 -6.33
N THR A 107 -11.47 -2.78 -6.00
CA THR A 107 -11.97 -1.42 -5.75
C THR A 107 -12.79 -1.38 -4.46
N GLY A 108 -13.10 -0.19 -4.02
CA GLY A 108 -13.99 0.08 -2.89
C GLY A 108 -13.25 0.46 -1.61
N LEU A 109 -14.00 0.58 -0.54
CA LEU A 109 -13.51 1.06 0.76
C LEU A 109 -12.73 -0.03 1.50
N ILE A 110 -11.59 0.33 2.03
CA ILE A 110 -10.80 -0.44 2.99
C ILE A 110 -10.06 0.52 3.93
N CYS A 111 -10.14 0.29 5.23
CA CYS A 111 -9.50 1.15 6.24
C CYS A 111 -9.81 2.66 6.06
N GLY A 112 -11.01 2.99 5.61
CA GLY A 112 -11.45 4.37 5.40
C GLY A 112 -11.02 5.03 4.08
N TYR A 113 -10.32 4.30 3.21
CA TYR A 113 -9.83 4.79 1.91
C TYR A 113 -10.45 4.00 0.75
N ARG A 114 -10.67 4.67 -0.37
CA ARG A 114 -10.95 3.97 -1.62
C ARG A 114 -9.64 3.45 -2.22
N VAL A 115 -9.55 2.16 -2.44
CA VAL A 115 -8.32 1.50 -2.92
C VAL A 115 -7.85 2.10 -4.24
N GLU A 116 -8.78 2.35 -5.16
CA GLU A 116 -8.54 2.91 -6.48
C GLU A 116 -8.01 4.35 -6.46
N GLU A 117 -8.16 5.07 -5.35
CA GLU A 117 -7.75 6.48 -5.20
C GLU A 117 -6.41 6.63 -4.47
N ILE A 118 -5.78 5.54 -4.06
CA ILE A 118 -4.50 5.58 -3.34
C ILE A 118 -3.36 5.87 -4.32
N GLU A 119 -2.69 7.00 -4.12
CA GLU A 119 -1.64 7.50 -5.01
C GLU A 119 -0.31 6.74 -4.86
N ASN A 120 0.06 6.36 -3.62
CA ASN A 120 1.31 5.63 -3.39
C ASN A 120 1.18 4.19 -3.88
N PRO A 121 1.99 3.73 -4.85
CA PRO A 121 1.83 2.41 -5.46
C PRO A 121 2.01 1.26 -4.48
N LEU A 122 2.95 1.35 -3.54
CA LEU A 122 3.19 0.31 -2.55
C LEU A 122 2.03 0.24 -1.55
N THR A 123 1.61 1.37 -1.03
CA THR A 123 0.44 1.45 -0.14
C THR A 123 -0.81 0.90 -0.83
N GLN A 124 -1.02 1.22 -2.10
CA GLN A 124 -2.13 0.66 -2.87
C GLN A 124 -2.08 -0.87 -2.95
N LYS A 125 -0.91 -1.45 -3.22
CA LYS A 125 -0.73 -2.91 -3.26
C LYS A 125 -1.03 -3.57 -1.91
N VAL A 126 -0.59 -2.97 -0.81
CA VAL A 126 -0.93 -3.43 0.54
C VAL A 126 -2.44 -3.37 0.77
N ARG A 127 -3.10 -2.30 0.32
CA ARG A 127 -4.56 -2.16 0.44
C ARG A 127 -5.34 -3.11 -0.46
N TYR A 128 -4.79 -3.49 -1.61
CA TYR A 128 -5.36 -4.59 -2.39
C TYR A 128 -5.41 -5.88 -1.56
N LEU A 129 -4.32 -6.20 -0.89
CA LEU A 129 -4.24 -7.38 -0.04
C LEU A 129 -5.24 -7.30 1.13
N ASP A 130 -5.27 -6.18 1.85
CA ASP A 130 -6.24 -5.94 2.93
C ASP A 130 -7.68 -6.11 2.45
N LYS A 131 -7.99 -5.61 1.26
CA LYS A 131 -9.34 -5.68 0.67
C LYS A 131 -9.74 -7.12 0.34
N LEU A 132 -8.84 -7.89 -0.26
CA LEU A 132 -9.08 -9.30 -0.56
C LEU A 132 -9.30 -10.12 0.72
N VAL A 133 -8.50 -9.90 1.74
CA VAL A 133 -8.64 -10.56 3.05
C VAL A 133 -9.98 -10.16 3.72
N ASP A 134 -10.37 -8.90 3.60
CA ASP A 134 -11.66 -8.44 4.12
C ASP A 134 -12.85 -9.09 3.40
N GLU A 135 -12.79 -9.19 2.09
CA GLU A 135 -13.81 -9.89 1.29
C GLU A 135 -13.89 -11.37 1.64
N LEU A 136 -12.74 -12.03 1.85
CA LEU A 136 -12.67 -13.42 2.28
C LEU A 136 -13.34 -13.60 3.65
N ALA A 137 -12.99 -12.75 4.62
CA ALA A 137 -13.58 -12.77 5.96
C ALA A 137 -15.09 -12.50 5.95
N LYS A 138 -15.57 -11.68 5.01
CA LYS A 138 -17.02 -11.39 4.84
C LYS A 138 -17.80 -12.51 4.15
N GLY A 139 -17.16 -13.61 3.80
CA GLY A 139 -17.82 -14.77 3.21
C GLY A 139 -18.07 -14.66 1.70
N LYS A 140 -17.41 -13.74 1.01
CA LYS A 140 -17.50 -13.65 -0.45
C LYS A 140 -16.95 -14.94 -1.08
N LYS A 141 -17.58 -15.41 -2.14
CA LYS A 141 -17.12 -16.62 -2.86
C LYS A 141 -15.76 -16.38 -3.50
N MET A 142 -14.89 -17.40 -3.47
CA MET A 142 -13.54 -17.33 -4.04
C MET A 142 -13.54 -16.83 -5.50
N GLU A 143 -14.44 -17.35 -6.33
CA GLU A 143 -14.61 -16.94 -7.74
C GLU A 143 -14.85 -15.43 -7.92
N LYS A 144 -15.42 -14.78 -6.91
CA LYS A 144 -15.68 -13.34 -6.92
C LYS A 144 -14.56 -12.51 -6.27
N ILE A 145 -13.76 -13.14 -5.43
CA ILE A 145 -12.57 -12.54 -4.84
C ILE A 145 -11.45 -12.52 -5.88
N LEU A 146 -11.23 -13.66 -6.53
CA LEU A 146 -10.22 -13.86 -7.58
C LEU A 146 -10.77 -13.41 -8.94
N ARG A 147 -10.85 -12.12 -9.13
CA ARG A 147 -11.46 -11.45 -10.31
C ARG A 147 -10.78 -11.79 -11.63
#